data_3dc62e5c45727ae22fee848fb6b10b74
#
_entry.id   3dc62e5c45727ae22fee848fb6b10b74
#
_cell.length_a   1.000
_cell.length_b   1.000
_cell.length_c   1.000
_cell.angle_alpha   90.00
_cell.angle_beta   90.00
_cell.angle_gamma   90.00
#
_symmetry.space_group_name_H-M   'P 1'
#
loop_
_entity.id
_entity.type
_entity.pdbx_description
1 polymer ?
#
loop_
_entity_poly.entity_id
_entity_poly.type
_entity_poly.pdbx_seq_one_letter_code
_entity_poly.pdbx_strand_id
1 'polypeptide(L)'
;MLQKKNIKLGIINIFILLFLLISFNDSKSQELDKTSENILVEINILDKVSSKNTILKLKINEEKKFQNLIIKVLKCKNSKFDDDPEITAYIQVKDLNISNNEKVFIFNGWTFSSSPTLNPFDHPVYDLWLSSCKTK
;
A
#
# COMPACT_ATOMS: atom_id res chain seq x y z
N MET A 1 -64.70 -28.22 -0.68
CA MET A 1 -63.90 -28.37 0.54
C MET A 1 -62.54 -28.91 0.16
N LEU A 2 -61.64 -28.09 -0.34
CA LEU A 2 -60.28 -28.52 -0.76
C LEU A 2 -59.33 -27.36 -0.81
N GLN A 3 -58.15 -27.57 -0.15
CA GLN A 3 -56.87 -26.87 -0.40
C GLN A 3 -56.60 -25.52 0.23
N LYS A 4 -56.39 -25.54 1.55
CA LYS A 4 -55.64 -24.43 2.22
C LYS A 4 -54.31 -24.91 2.89
N LYS A 5 -53.73 -26.01 2.43
CA LYS A 5 -52.59 -26.63 3.15
C LYS A 5 -51.22 -26.42 2.56
N ASN A 6 -51.09 -25.94 1.32
CA ASN A 6 -49.78 -25.87 0.63
C ASN A 6 -49.07 -24.52 0.66
N ILE A 7 -49.77 -23.46 1.04
CA ILE A 7 -49.18 -22.11 1.02
C ILE A 7 -48.20 -21.91 2.18
N LYS A 8 -48.44 -22.51 3.34
CA LYS A 8 -47.55 -22.36 4.51
C LYS A 8 -46.20 -23.08 4.35
N LEU A 9 -46.14 -24.20 3.62
CA LEU A 9 -44.91 -24.95 3.39
C LEU A 9 -43.97 -24.22 2.44
N GLY A 10 -44.48 -23.53 1.43
CA GLY A 10 -43.69 -22.74 0.50
C GLY A 10 -43.03 -21.50 1.13
N ILE A 11 -43.78 -20.84 2.01
CA ILE A 11 -43.29 -19.65 2.72
C ILE A 11 -42.17 -20.02 3.69
N ILE A 12 -42.28 -21.14 4.42
CA ILE A 12 -41.25 -21.63 5.34
C ILE A 12 -39.97 -21.99 4.58
N ASN A 13 -40.07 -22.64 3.42
CA ASN A 13 -38.92 -22.96 2.58
C ASN A 13 -38.23 -21.70 2.02
N ILE A 14 -38.98 -20.66 1.66
CA ILE A 14 -38.41 -19.39 1.19
C ILE A 14 -37.66 -18.69 2.33
N PHE A 15 -38.20 -18.69 3.56
CA PHE A 15 -37.52 -18.10 4.71
C PHE A 15 -36.24 -18.88 5.07
N ILE A 16 -36.22 -20.21 5.00
CA ILE A 16 -35.04 -21.01 5.21
C ILE A 16 -33.98 -20.76 4.13
N LEU A 17 -34.40 -20.64 2.86
CA LEU A 17 -33.49 -20.32 1.74
C LEU A 17 -32.91 -18.92 1.91
N LEU A 18 -33.71 -17.94 2.30
CA LEU A 18 -33.26 -16.56 2.56
C LEU A 18 -32.29 -16.51 3.74
N PHE A 19 -32.54 -17.27 4.81
CA PHE A 19 -31.67 -17.35 5.97
C PHE A 19 -30.32 -18.01 5.65
N LEU A 20 -30.32 -19.04 4.79
CA LEU A 20 -29.08 -19.66 4.29
C LEU A 20 -28.24 -18.69 3.42
N LEU A 21 -28.88 -17.83 2.63
CA LEU A 21 -28.17 -16.85 1.81
C LEU A 21 -27.51 -15.74 2.65
N ILE A 22 -28.07 -15.41 3.83
CA ILE A 22 -27.51 -14.40 4.74
C ILE A 22 -26.30 -14.95 5.51
N SER A 23 -26.23 -16.27 5.74
CA SER A 23 -25.17 -16.92 6.50
C SER A 23 -23.82 -17.02 5.76
N PHE A 24 -23.77 -16.72 4.46
CA PHE A 24 -22.54 -16.80 3.65
C PHE A 24 -21.73 -15.49 3.59
N ASN A 25 -22.12 -14.46 4.35
CA ASN A 25 -21.31 -13.25 4.47
C ASN A 25 -20.31 -13.37 5.62
N ASP A 26 -19.50 -14.43 5.67
CA ASP A 26 -18.23 -14.40 6.36
C ASP A 26 -17.29 -13.45 5.60
N SER A 27 -17.49 -12.16 5.85
CA SER A 27 -16.52 -11.14 5.55
C SER A 27 -15.28 -11.46 6.39
N LYS A 28 -14.32 -12.19 5.82
CA LYS A 28 -12.97 -12.28 6.37
C LYS A 28 -12.44 -10.84 6.46
N SER A 29 -12.58 -10.28 7.64
CA SER A 29 -11.81 -9.11 8.05
C SER A 29 -10.36 -9.41 7.71
N GLN A 30 -9.76 -8.60 6.83
CA GLN A 30 -8.34 -8.67 6.53
C GLN A 30 -7.62 -8.56 7.86
N GLU A 31 -6.99 -9.63 8.24
CA GLU A 31 -6.01 -9.66 9.31
C GLU A 31 -4.93 -8.65 8.91
N LEU A 32 -5.01 -7.46 9.52
CA LEU A 32 -4.05 -6.39 9.31
C LEU A 32 -2.70 -6.97 9.73
N ASP A 33 -1.86 -7.21 8.74
CA ASP A 33 -0.58 -7.90 8.87
C ASP A 33 0.30 -7.17 9.89
N LYS A 34 0.24 -7.61 11.15
CA LYS A 34 1.08 -7.12 12.25
C LYS A 34 2.58 -7.27 11.97
N THR A 35 2.93 -8.04 10.96
CA THR A 35 4.33 -8.25 10.53
C THR A 35 4.90 -7.01 9.84
N SER A 36 4.06 -6.12 9.31
CA SER A 36 4.51 -4.93 8.57
C SER A 36 5.02 -3.79 9.46
N GLU A 37 4.64 -3.74 10.74
CA GLU A 37 5.03 -2.64 11.65
C GLU A 37 6.52 -2.60 11.99
N ASN A 38 7.25 -3.70 11.81
CA ASN A 38 8.68 -3.80 12.15
C ASN A 38 9.61 -3.72 10.92
N ILE A 39 9.07 -3.38 9.74
CA ILE A 39 9.90 -3.24 8.54
C ILE A 39 10.50 -1.84 8.50
N LEU A 40 11.82 -1.78 8.47
CA LEU A 40 12.60 -0.57 8.23
C LEU A 40 12.92 -0.49 6.74
N VAL A 41 12.52 0.61 6.12
CA VAL A 41 12.79 0.90 4.70
C VAL A 41 13.88 1.93 4.60
N GLU A 42 14.86 1.69 3.74
CA GLU A 42 15.92 2.64 3.41
C GLU A 42 15.71 3.17 1.98
N ILE A 43 15.63 4.48 1.86
CA ILE A 43 15.45 5.20 0.60
C ILE A 43 16.65 6.12 0.41
N ASN A 44 17.28 6.05 -0.74
CA ASN A 44 18.30 7.00 -1.15
C ASN A 44 17.64 8.22 -1.80
N ILE A 45 18.09 9.41 -1.43
CA ILE A 45 17.63 10.67 -1.98
C ILE A 45 18.85 11.46 -2.44
N LEU A 46 18.93 11.73 -3.74
CA LEU A 46 19.92 12.58 -4.33
C LEU A 46 19.36 13.99 -4.49
N ASP A 47 20.01 14.96 -3.91
CA ASP A 47 19.82 16.36 -4.24
C ASP A 47 20.64 16.68 -5.51
N LYS A 48 19.96 16.91 -6.62
CA LYS A 48 20.58 17.15 -7.93
C LYS A 48 21.31 18.50 -7.99
N VAL A 49 20.95 19.46 -7.13
CA VAL A 49 21.56 20.80 -7.09
C VAL A 49 22.91 20.74 -6.36
N SER A 50 22.95 20.08 -5.22
CA SER A 50 24.16 19.97 -4.40
C SER A 50 24.97 18.70 -4.65
N SER A 51 24.44 17.77 -5.44
CA SER A 51 25.00 16.42 -5.67
C SER A 51 25.15 15.61 -4.38
N LYS A 52 24.38 15.95 -3.35
CA LYS A 52 24.44 15.29 -2.05
C LYS A 52 23.48 14.11 -2.00
N ASN A 53 24.00 12.93 -1.67
CA ASN A 53 23.19 11.75 -1.42
C ASN A 53 22.91 11.60 0.08
N THR A 54 21.65 11.29 0.43
CA THR A 54 21.19 11.08 1.81
C THR A 54 20.36 9.84 1.90
N ILE A 55 20.64 8.99 2.91
CA ILE A 55 19.85 7.79 3.19
C ILE A 55 18.76 8.16 4.21
N LEU A 56 17.52 8.07 3.78
CA LEU A 56 16.35 8.24 4.63
C LEU A 56 15.88 6.86 5.13
N LYS A 57 15.75 6.71 6.45
CA LYS A 57 15.23 5.49 7.08
C LYS A 57 13.88 5.78 7.69
N LEU A 58 12.86 4.98 7.35
CA LEU A 58 11.50 5.12 7.85
C LEU A 58 10.82 3.77 8.00
N LYS A 59 9.81 3.70 8.87
CA LYS A 59 8.97 2.52 9.04
C LYS A 59 7.81 2.53 8.05
N ILE A 60 7.18 1.38 7.87
CA ILE A 60 5.93 1.29 7.12
C ILE A 60 4.87 2.20 7.78
N ASN A 61 4.13 2.93 6.95
CA ASN A 61 3.12 3.92 7.33
C ASN A 61 3.63 5.17 8.08
N GLU A 62 4.93 5.26 8.38
CA GLU A 62 5.54 6.47 8.93
C GLU A 62 5.65 7.55 7.84
N GLU A 63 5.22 8.78 8.16
CA GLU A 63 5.47 9.95 7.31
C GLU A 63 6.75 10.63 7.78
N LYS A 64 7.70 10.80 6.88
CA LYS A 64 8.97 11.44 7.18
C LYS A 64 9.22 12.63 6.26
N LYS A 65 9.54 13.77 6.87
CA LYS A 65 9.89 14.98 6.15
C LYS A 65 11.36 14.95 5.78
N PHE A 66 11.64 15.24 4.52
CA PHE A 66 12.97 15.52 3.98
C PHE A 66 12.92 16.84 3.20
N GLN A 67 13.52 17.89 3.72
CA GLN A 67 13.42 19.25 3.16
C GLN A 67 11.96 19.68 2.94
N ASN A 68 11.55 19.88 1.69
CA ASN A 68 10.18 20.19 1.28
C ASN A 68 9.34 18.95 0.90
N LEU A 69 9.90 17.75 0.96
CA LEU A 69 9.20 16.52 0.66
C LEU A 69 8.64 15.87 1.92
N ILE A 70 7.43 15.31 1.82
CA ILE A 70 6.89 14.34 2.79
C ILE A 70 6.84 12.98 2.11
N ILE A 71 7.53 12.02 2.67
CA ILE A 71 7.69 10.68 2.13
C ILE A 71 7.03 9.68 3.08
N LYS A 72 6.21 8.79 2.52
CA LYS A 72 5.54 7.70 3.23
C LYS A 72 5.68 6.41 2.44
N VAL A 73 6.05 5.32 3.10
CA VAL A 73 6.04 3.98 2.52
C VAL A 73 4.85 3.22 3.06
N LEU A 74 3.97 2.75 2.19
CA LEU A 74 2.78 1.99 2.58
C LEU A 74 3.05 0.49 2.65
N LYS A 75 3.89 -0.02 1.74
CA LYS A 75 4.27 -1.43 1.67
C LYS A 75 5.72 -1.55 1.23
N CYS A 76 6.41 -2.55 1.75
CA CYS A 76 7.72 -2.96 1.27
C CYS A 76 7.82 -4.48 1.32
N LYS A 77 8.29 -5.07 0.24
CA LYS A 77 8.50 -6.52 0.11
C LYS A 77 9.89 -6.79 -0.45
N ASN A 78 10.49 -7.87 0.04
CA ASN A 78 11.70 -8.44 -0.50
C ASN A 78 11.34 -9.83 -1.04
N SER A 79 11.43 -10.06 -2.35
CA SER A 79 11.20 -11.37 -2.94
C SER A 79 12.43 -12.25 -2.68
N LYS A 80 12.28 -13.21 -1.77
CA LYS A 80 13.38 -14.13 -1.38
C LYS A 80 13.44 -15.37 -2.26
N PHE A 81 12.51 -15.53 -3.22
CA PHE A 81 12.28 -16.79 -3.92
C PHE A 81 12.80 -16.80 -5.37
N ASP A 82 13.34 -15.68 -5.85
CA ASP A 82 13.89 -15.59 -7.20
C ASP A 82 15.43 -15.64 -7.14
N ASP A 83 16.05 -16.14 -8.20
CA ASP A 83 17.50 -16.12 -8.39
C ASP A 83 18.08 -14.70 -8.34
N ASP A 84 17.24 -13.70 -8.65
CA ASP A 84 17.48 -12.27 -8.47
C ASP A 84 16.44 -11.67 -7.51
N PRO A 85 16.76 -11.53 -6.20
CA PRO A 85 15.84 -11.01 -5.22
C PRO A 85 15.51 -9.53 -5.49
N GLU A 86 14.25 -9.23 -5.84
CA GLU A 86 13.74 -7.88 -6.06
C GLU A 86 13.17 -7.29 -4.79
N ILE A 87 13.53 -6.05 -4.49
CA ILE A 87 12.92 -5.27 -3.43
C ILE A 87 11.93 -4.30 -4.06
N THR A 88 10.67 -4.39 -3.63
CA THR A 88 9.59 -3.52 -4.12
C THR A 88 8.97 -2.75 -2.98
N ALA A 89 8.64 -1.48 -3.20
CA ALA A 89 7.91 -0.66 -2.23
C ALA A 89 6.83 0.18 -2.90
N TYR A 90 5.73 0.38 -2.19
CA TYR A 90 4.72 1.36 -2.57
C TYR A 90 4.96 2.64 -1.78
N ILE A 91 5.33 3.71 -2.49
CA ILE A 91 5.76 4.97 -1.92
C ILE A 91 4.82 6.09 -2.32
N GLN A 92 4.55 6.98 -1.38
CA GLN A 92 3.84 8.23 -1.60
C GLN A 92 4.76 9.40 -1.25
N VAL A 93 4.87 10.38 -2.16
CA VAL A 93 5.65 11.60 -1.94
C VAL A 93 4.78 12.82 -2.24
N LYS A 94 4.81 13.79 -1.33
CA LYS A 94 4.18 15.11 -1.48
C LYS A 94 5.27 16.17 -1.46
N ASP A 95 5.13 17.21 -2.27
CA ASP A 95 5.96 18.42 -2.19
C ASP A 95 5.18 19.52 -1.48
N LEU A 96 5.77 20.09 -0.43
CA LEU A 96 5.19 21.17 0.36
C LEU A 96 5.28 22.54 -0.34
N ASN A 97 6.12 22.68 -1.36
CA ASN A 97 6.25 23.93 -2.12
C ASN A 97 5.16 24.11 -3.17
N ILE A 98 4.44 23.04 -3.51
CA ILE A 98 3.31 23.11 -4.43
C ILE A 98 2.10 23.64 -3.66
N SER A 99 1.88 24.93 -3.80
CA SER A 99 0.90 25.75 -3.05
C SER A 99 -0.56 25.58 -3.51
N ASN A 100 -0.95 24.44 -4.01
CA ASN A 100 -2.37 24.17 -4.22
C ASN A 100 -2.92 23.50 -2.96
N ASN A 101 -4.03 24.01 -2.43
CA ASN A 101 -4.76 23.44 -1.27
C ASN A 101 -5.20 21.96 -1.47
N GLU A 102 -4.86 21.38 -2.59
CA GLU A 102 -5.04 19.98 -2.90
C GLU A 102 -3.79 19.21 -2.46
N LYS A 103 -3.97 18.19 -1.65
CA LYS A 103 -2.93 17.25 -1.20
C LYS A 103 -2.49 16.37 -2.38
N VAL A 104 -1.90 16.96 -3.40
CA VAL A 104 -1.47 16.23 -4.60
C VAL A 104 -0.17 15.50 -4.30
N PHE A 105 -0.17 14.20 -4.55
CA PHE A 105 1.06 13.42 -4.54
C PHE A 105 1.83 13.72 -5.83
N ILE A 106 3.09 14.10 -5.71
CA ILE A 106 4.01 14.20 -6.86
C ILE A 106 4.50 12.81 -7.29
N PHE A 107 4.43 11.83 -6.39
CA PHE A 107 4.66 10.42 -6.68
C PHE A 107 3.71 9.57 -5.83
N ASN A 108 3.08 8.57 -6.43
CA ASN A 108 2.20 7.63 -5.73
C ASN A 108 2.18 6.32 -6.51
N GLY A 109 3.07 5.39 -6.16
CA GLY A 109 3.21 4.16 -6.91
C GLY A 109 4.24 3.17 -6.38
N TRP A 110 4.37 2.08 -7.10
CA TRP A 110 5.39 1.06 -6.86
C TRP A 110 6.74 1.52 -7.40
N THR A 111 7.79 1.27 -6.64
CA THR A 111 9.18 1.42 -7.05
C THR A 111 9.93 0.12 -6.82
N PHE A 112 11.00 -0.08 -7.60
CA PHE A 112 11.79 -1.30 -7.67
C PHE A 112 13.25 -0.96 -7.43
N SER A 113 13.96 -1.74 -6.59
CA SER A 113 15.36 -1.44 -6.27
C SER A 113 16.31 -1.73 -7.43
N SER A 114 16.07 -2.81 -8.18
CA SER A 114 16.89 -3.20 -9.34
C SER A 114 16.61 -2.34 -10.58
N SER A 115 15.39 -1.81 -10.69
CA SER A 115 14.92 -1.11 -11.89
C SER A 115 14.12 0.16 -11.54
N PRO A 116 14.76 1.17 -10.94
CA PRO A 116 14.07 2.41 -10.53
C PRO A 116 13.47 3.18 -11.69
N THR A 117 13.92 2.91 -12.93
CA THR A 117 13.44 3.56 -14.15
C THR A 117 12.09 3.04 -14.66
N LEU A 118 11.59 1.91 -14.12
CA LEU A 118 10.26 1.40 -14.50
C LEU A 118 9.12 2.33 -14.05
N ASN A 119 9.29 2.98 -12.93
CA ASN A 119 8.37 4.01 -12.43
C ASN A 119 9.20 5.09 -11.74
N PRO A 120 9.82 6.00 -12.52
CA PRO A 120 10.76 6.97 -11.99
C PRO A 120 10.06 8.02 -11.13
N PHE A 121 10.76 8.44 -10.07
CA PHE A 121 10.39 9.64 -9.34
C PHE A 121 10.89 10.84 -10.11
N ASP A 122 9.97 11.58 -10.74
CA ASP A 122 10.30 12.79 -11.52
C ASP A 122 10.09 14.05 -10.68
N HIS A 123 11.20 14.64 -10.22
CA HIS A 123 11.19 15.89 -9.47
C HIS A 123 12.38 16.76 -9.91
N PRO A 124 12.22 18.09 -10.08
CA PRO A 124 13.27 18.95 -10.62
C PRO A 124 14.55 18.99 -9.78
N VAL A 125 14.43 18.83 -8.46
CA VAL A 125 15.55 18.97 -7.51
C VAL A 125 16.04 17.65 -6.95
N TYR A 126 15.16 16.66 -6.78
CA TYR A 126 15.50 15.41 -6.10
C TYR A 126 15.28 14.20 -7.00
N ASP A 127 16.15 13.21 -6.84
CA ASP A 127 15.91 11.84 -7.27
C ASP A 127 15.73 10.94 -6.04
N LEU A 128 14.87 9.94 -6.15
CA LEU A 128 14.53 9.04 -5.08
C LEU A 128 14.52 7.60 -5.58
N TRP A 129 15.20 6.69 -4.88
CA TRP A 129 15.14 5.27 -5.18
C TRP A 129 15.23 4.39 -3.94
N LEU A 130 14.56 3.25 -4.02
CA LEU A 130 14.51 2.26 -2.97
C LEU A 130 15.86 1.55 -2.84
N SER A 131 16.36 1.40 -1.61
CA SER A 131 17.62 0.71 -1.32
C SER A 131 17.39 -0.61 -0.60
N SER A 132 16.61 -0.63 0.47
CA SER A 132 16.38 -1.86 1.23
C SER A 132 15.08 -1.88 2.01
N CYS A 133 14.58 -3.12 2.26
CA CYS A 133 13.55 -3.43 3.26
C CYS A 133 14.14 -4.44 4.24
N LYS A 134 14.25 -4.08 5.51
CA LYS A 134 14.77 -4.95 6.55
C LYS A 134 13.72 -5.16 7.63
N THR A 135 13.41 -6.39 7.94
CA THR A 135 12.67 -6.74 9.17
C THR A 135 13.62 -6.56 10.35
N LYS A 136 13.18 -5.85 11.37
CA LYS A 136 13.97 -5.62 12.58
C LYS A 136 13.81 -6.78 13.55
#